data_730565c09b1a8cc983fccd48780944fc
#
_entry.id   730565c09b1a8cc983fccd48780944fc
#
_cell.length_a   1.000
_cell.length_b   1.000
_cell.length_c   1.000
_cell.angle_alpha   90.00
_cell.angle_beta   90.00
_cell.angle_gamma   90.00
#
_symmetry.space_group_name_H-M   'P 1'
#
loop_
_entity.id
_entity.type
_entity.pdbx_description
1 polymer ?
#
loop_
_entity_poly.entity_id
_entity_poly.type
_entity_poly.pdbx_seq_one_letter_code
_entity_poly.pdbx_strand_id
1 'polypeptide(L)'
;VPSEFLFYCPKQTWMAPRKRARAAAASAAASTPKLTLSGGEPHHSELASLWRDARFTDIVVCAEGVECRAHRIVLASSSGYFRSRFDSGMRDAADHTHSLEGMRAPVLRALLTFVYEGSCEIEESQLTEMLDASARLMVEPLKAACAAMMASQLSPDNALEVWRIAESFSLPSLEEAAMASALGGFEELPPQLASGAQVLALVQEELLVAKNEEAVFVWIARWWEAGSRPEAELMAVLKHVRFATMAEGFVRDTVRAWPALLSAGGQGLVDTSLAPVAGGV
;
A
#
# COMPACT_ATOMS: atom_id res chain seq x y z
N VAL A 1 31.66 8.61 -6.83
CA VAL A 1 30.70 8.93 -5.76
C VAL A 1 29.49 8.08 -6.02
N PRO A 2 29.21 6.99 -5.30
CA PRO A 2 27.98 6.25 -5.46
C PRO A 2 26.89 6.99 -4.69
N SER A 3 25.80 7.36 -5.37
CA SER A 3 24.58 7.86 -4.77
C SER A 3 23.90 6.74 -4.01
N GLU A 4 23.90 6.85 -2.68
CA GLU A 4 23.10 6.05 -1.78
C GLU A 4 21.61 6.37 -2.02
N PHE A 5 20.91 5.50 -2.73
CA PHE A 5 19.46 5.46 -2.71
C PHE A 5 19.03 4.85 -1.37
N LEU A 6 18.92 5.69 -0.35
CA LEU A 6 18.19 5.38 0.86
C LEU A 6 16.70 5.29 0.50
N PHE A 7 16.21 4.09 0.25
CA PHE A 7 14.79 3.82 0.24
C PHE A 7 14.28 3.99 1.69
N TYR A 8 13.74 5.17 1.96
CA TYR A 8 13.00 5.43 3.19
C TYR A 8 11.65 4.72 3.08
N CYS A 9 11.54 3.54 3.67
CA CYS A 9 10.26 2.87 3.88
C CYS A 9 9.64 3.48 5.15
N PRO A 10 8.53 4.23 5.07
CA PRO A 10 7.81 4.63 6.27
C PRO A 10 7.30 3.36 6.96
N LYS A 11 7.57 3.22 8.25
CA LYS A 11 7.07 2.14 9.11
C LYS A 11 5.54 2.26 9.23
N GLN A 12 4.82 1.80 8.21
CA GLN A 12 3.37 1.74 8.23
C GLN A 12 2.95 0.28 8.29
N THR A 13 2.27 -0.07 9.35
CA THR A 13 1.66 -1.38 9.55
C THR A 13 0.39 -1.46 8.71
N TRP A 14 0.29 -2.46 7.86
CA TRP A 14 -0.94 -2.82 7.17
C TRP A 14 -2.07 -3.03 8.20
N MET A 15 -3.14 -2.26 8.10
CA MET A 15 -4.35 -2.46 8.89
C MET A 15 -5.44 -3.03 7.98
N ALA A 16 -5.65 -4.32 8.08
CA ALA A 16 -6.78 -4.96 7.43
C ALA A 16 -8.11 -4.38 7.90
N PRO A 17 -9.15 -4.44 7.06
CA PRO A 17 -10.47 -3.90 7.39
C PRO A 17 -11.00 -4.50 8.67
N ARG A 18 -11.20 -3.67 9.69
CA ARG A 18 -11.84 -4.07 10.94
C ARG A 18 -13.30 -4.39 10.65
N LYS A 19 -13.65 -5.67 10.52
CA LYS A 19 -15.04 -6.11 10.60
C LYS A 19 -15.61 -5.55 11.89
N ARG A 20 -16.69 -4.76 11.80
CA ARG A 20 -17.45 -4.32 12.98
C ARG A 20 -17.90 -5.57 13.75
N ALA A 21 -17.10 -5.98 14.71
CA ALA A 21 -17.49 -7.01 15.65
C ALA A 21 -18.48 -6.40 16.64
N ARG A 22 -19.74 -6.85 16.56
CA ARG A 22 -20.69 -6.74 17.66
C ARG A 22 -20.02 -7.37 18.88
N ALA A 23 -19.99 -6.61 19.98
CA ALA A 23 -19.52 -7.07 21.26
C ALA A 23 -20.21 -8.37 21.66
N ALA A 24 -19.44 -9.43 21.79
CA ALA A 24 -19.73 -10.59 22.62
C ALA A 24 -18.42 -10.95 23.32
N ALA A 25 -18.36 -10.64 24.61
CA ALA A 25 -17.29 -11.04 25.50
C ALA A 25 -17.23 -12.57 25.58
N ALA A 26 -16.12 -13.17 25.18
CA ALA A 26 -15.63 -14.45 25.69
C ALA A 26 -14.13 -14.55 25.41
N SER A 27 -13.36 -14.67 26.48
CA SER A 27 -11.94 -14.99 26.50
C SER A 27 -11.64 -16.23 25.65
N ALA A 28 -11.08 -16.01 24.46
CA ALA A 28 -10.32 -17.00 23.73
C ALA A 28 -9.12 -16.23 23.14
N ALA A 29 -7.93 -16.75 23.31
CA ALA A 29 -6.73 -16.24 22.68
C ALA A 29 -7.02 -16.08 21.18
N ALA A 30 -7.20 -14.84 20.72
CA ALA A 30 -7.51 -14.55 19.33
C ALA A 30 -6.29 -14.93 18.51
N SER A 31 -6.36 -16.06 17.80
CA SER A 31 -5.36 -16.42 16.81
C SER A 31 -5.40 -15.36 15.71
N THR A 32 -4.29 -14.70 15.50
CA THR A 32 -4.10 -13.74 14.40
C THR A 32 -4.48 -14.43 13.08
N PRO A 33 -5.29 -13.81 12.22
CA PRO A 33 -5.64 -14.42 10.95
C PRO A 33 -4.38 -14.73 10.14
N LYS A 34 -4.30 -15.95 9.63
CA LYS A 34 -3.21 -16.42 8.79
C LYS A 34 -3.59 -16.25 7.33
N LEU A 35 -2.63 -15.81 6.55
CA LEU A 35 -2.73 -15.66 5.10
C LEU A 35 -1.81 -16.69 4.44
N THR A 36 -2.29 -17.31 3.36
CA THR A 36 -1.47 -18.19 2.53
C THR A 36 -1.09 -17.46 1.25
N LEU A 37 0.19 -17.22 1.07
CA LEU A 37 0.76 -16.70 -0.17
C LEU A 37 1.16 -17.89 -1.05
N SER A 38 0.74 -17.87 -2.31
CA SER A 38 1.04 -18.91 -3.30
C SER A 38 1.31 -18.27 -4.67
N GLY A 39 1.93 -19.02 -5.57
CA GLY A 39 2.26 -18.54 -6.93
C GLY A 39 3.75 -18.62 -7.26
N GLY A 40 4.56 -19.14 -6.32
CA GLY A 40 5.92 -19.58 -6.63
C GLY A 40 5.92 -20.93 -7.33
N GLU A 41 6.90 -21.17 -8.22
CA GLU A 41 7.16 -22.51 -8.71
C GLU A 41 7.93 -23.28 -7.63
N PRO A 42 7.34 -24.38 -7.08
CA PRO A 42 8.05 -25.16 -6.10
C PRO A 42 9.27 -25.81 -6.73
N HIS A 43 10.40 -25.74 -6.08
CA HIS A 43 11.51 -26.63 -6.40
C HIS A 43 11.08 -28.07 -6.12
N HIS A 44 11.72 -29.05 -6.78
CA HIS A 44 11.38 -30.45 -6.55
C HIS A 44 11.21 -30.77 -5.06
N SER A 45 10.20 -31.55 -4.70
CA SER A 45 9.87 -31.87 -3.31
C SER A 45 11.06 -32.43 -2.51
N GLU A 46 11.98 -33.11 -3.19
CA GLU A 46 13.24 -33.60 -2.64
C GLU A 46 14.17 -32.45 -2.21
N LEU A 47 14.27 -31.36 -2.99
CA LEU A 47 15.11 -30.23 -2.64
C LEU A 47 14.56 -29.46 -1.43
N ALA A 48 13.24 -29.32 -1.33
CA ALA A 48 12.58 -28.76 -0.15
C ALA A 48 12.84 -29.64 1.10
N SER A 49 12.85 -30.99 0.96
CA SER A 49 13.20 -31.90 2.06
C SER A 49 14.66 -31.73 2.47
N LEU A 50 15.60 -31.68 1.52
CA LEU A 50 17.02 -31.45 1.80
C LEU A 50 17.26 -30.11 2.52
N TRP A 51 16.49 -29.09 2.17
CA TRP A 51 16.56 -27.80 2.87
C TRP A 51 16.06 -27.90 4.31
N ARG A 52 14.92 -28.53 4.55
CA ARG A 52 14.39 -28.75 5.92
C ARG A 52 15.36 -29.52 6.80
N ASP A 53 16.04 -30.51 6.23
CA ASP A 53 17.04 -31.35 6.90
C ASP A 53 18.42 -30.67 6.96
N ALA A 54 18.57 -29.43 6.46
CA ALA A 54 19.81 -28.68 6.35
C ALA A 54 20.96 -29.44 5.66
N ARG A 55 20.62 -30.32 4.69
CA ARG A 55 21.59 -31.13 3.94
C ARG A 55 22.05 -30.38 2.70
N PHE A 56 23.33 -30.48 2.41
CA PHE A 56 24.00 -29.85 1.26
C PHE A 56 23.90 -28.32 1.22
N THR A 57 23.55 -27.69 2.33
CA THR A 57 23.49 -26.23 2.43
C THR A 57 24.90 -25.65 2.40
N ASP A 58 25.07 -24.58 1.65
CA ASP A 58 26.36 -23.92 1.38
C ASP A 58 26.35 -22.43 1.73
N ILE A 59 25.24 -21.93 2.30
CA ILE A 59 25.11 -20.56 2.82
C ILE A 59 24.22 -20.52 4.06
N VAL A 60 24.51 -19.57 4.95
CA VAL A 60 23.68 -19.21 6.09
C VAL A 60 23.15 -17.79 5.88
N VAL A 61 21.84 -17.62 5.92
CA VAL A 61 21.19 -16.30 5.86
C VAL A 61 20.68 -15.97 7.26
N CYS A 62 21.07 -14.80 7.77
CA CYS A 62 20.75 -14.36 9.13
C CYS A 62 19.78 -13.17 9.12
N ALA A 63 18.80 -13.18 10.02
CA ALA A 63 17.95 -12.05 10.34
C ALA A 63 17.66 -12.02 11.84
N GLU A 64 17.79 -10.88 12.49
CA GLU A 64 17.62 -10.72 13.97
C GLU A 64 18.38 -11.76 14.79
N GLY A 65 19.58 -12.16 14.35
CA GLY A 65 20.39 -13.17 15.04
C GLY A 65 19.92 -14.62 14.85
N VAL A 66 18.87 -14.84 14.06
CA VAL A 66 18.42 -16.19 13.70
C VAL A 66 19.08 -16.61 12.40
N GLU A 67 19.74 -17.75 12.43
CA GLU A 67 20.44 -18.36 11.30
C GLU A 67 19.52 -19.33 10.54
N CYS A 68 19.42 -19.14 9.22
CA CYS A 68 18.70 -20.04 8.32
C CYS A 68 19.68 -20.58 7.28
N ARG A 69 19.88 -21.89 7.25
CA ARG A 69 20.72 -22.55 6.25
C ARG A 69 19.97 -22.65 4.92
N ALA A 70 20.66 -22.44 3.81
CA ALA A 70 20.08 -22.47 2.48
C ALA A 70 21.06 -22.94 1.42
N HIS A 71 20.61 -23.05 0.17
CA HIS A 71 21.43 -23.39 -0.99
C HIS A 71 21.60 -22.17 -1.87
N ARG A 72 22.85 -21.77 -2.14
CA ARG A 72 23.18 -20.61 -2.99
C ARG A 72 22.48 -20.68 -4.36
N ILE A 73 22.48 -21.86 -4.97
CA ILE A 73 21.87 -22.05 -6.28
C ILE A 73 20.36 -21.79 -6.27
N VAL A 74 19.66 -22.22 -5.21
CA VAL A 74 18.23 -21.99 -5.04
C VAL A 74 17.95 -20.51 -4.81
N LEU A 75 18.72 -19.86 -3.93
CA LEU A 75 18.59 -18.43 -3.70
C LEU A 75 18.88 -17.62 -4.97
N ALA A 76 19.93 -17.98 -5.73
CA ALA A 76 20.26 -17.29 -6.98
C ALA A 76 19.22 -17.52 -8.09
N SER A 77 18.56 -18.67 -8.12
CA SER A 77 17.49 -18.94 -9.10
C SER A 77 16.23 -18.15 -8.83
N SER A 78 15.89 -17.93 -7.56
CA SER A 78 14.62 -17.33 -7.12
C SER A 78 14.72 -15.84 -6.78
N SER A 79 15.93 -15.31 -6.57
CA SER A 79 16.17 -13.95 -6.11
C SER A 79 17.21 -13.24 -6.98
N GLY A 80 16.81 -12.13 -7.60
CA GLY A 80 17.72 -11.27 -8.35
C GLY A 80 18.83 -10.68 -7.48
N TYR A 81 18.53 -10.36 -6.23
CA TYR A 81 19.50 -9.87 -5.26
C TYR A 81 20.60 -10.90 -4.98
N PHE A 82 20.24 -12.14 -4.63
CA PHE A 82 21.23 -13.18 -4.34
C PHE A 82 22.01 -13.58 -5.60
N ARG A 83 21.36 -13.61 -6.77
CA ARG A 83 22.05 -13.85 -8.04
C ARG A 83 23.14 -12.82 -8.26
N SER A 84 22.81 -11.54 -8.23
CA SER A 84 23.76 -10.44 -8.42
C SER A 84 24.89 -10.47 -7.39
N ARG A 85 24.57 -10.78 -6.14
CA ARG A 85 25.55 -10.87 -5.06
C ARG A 85 26.54 -12.00 -5.30
N PHE A 86 26.08 -13.18 -5.69
CA PHE A 86 26.96 -14.35 -5.88
C PHE A 86 27.78 -14.24 -7.16
N ASP A 87 27.27 -13.55 -8.18
CA ASP A 87 27.98 -13.32 -9.45
C ASP A 87 28.98 -12.15 -9.37
N SER A 88 28.94 -11.32 -8.32
CA SER A 88 29.68 -10.05 -8.26
C SER A 88 31.19 -10.19 -8.25
N GLY A 89 31.75 -11.39 -7.99
CA GLY A 89 33.18 -11.62 -7.84
C GLY A 89 33.86 -10.87 -6.67
N MET A 90 33.06 -10.16 -5.86
CA MET A 90 33.58 -9.49 -4.65
C MET A 90 33.96 -10.51 -3.56
N ARG A 91 34.82 -10.10 -2.60
CA ARG A 91 35.22 -10.98 -1.48
C ARG A 91 34.01 -11.52 -0.73
N ASP A 92 32.99 -10.71 -0.55
CA ASP A 92 31.74 -11.09 0.12
C ASP A 92 30.91 -12.13 -0.66
N ALA A 93 31.17 -12.35 -1.94
CA ALA A 93 30.53 -13.40 -2.73
C ALA A 93 30.91 -14.80 -2.26
N ALA A 94 32.07 -14.95 -1.64
CA ALA A 94 32.55 -16.22 -1.08
C ALA A 94 32.10 -16.46 0.35
N ASP A 95 31.53 -15.46 1.02
CA ASP A 95 31.10 -15.59 2.41
C ASP A 95 30.00 -16.65 2.56
N HIS A 96 30.18 -17.52 3.54
CA HIS A 96 29.19 -18.54 3.87
C HIS A 96 28.02 -18.01 4.72
N THR A 97 28.12 -16.79 5.21
CA THR A 97 27.09 -16.15 6.04
C THR A 97 26.70 -14.79 5.46
N HIS A 98 25.40 -14.53 5.37
CA HIS A 98 24.86 -13.28 4.93
C HIS A 98 23.79 -12.75 5.87
N SER A 99 24.00 -11.55 6.42
CA SER A 99 23.04 -10.89 7.32
C SER A 99 22.11 -9.97 6.53
N LEU A 100 20.81 -10.12 6.74
CA LEU A 100 19.75 -9.26 6.19
C LEU A 100 19.30 -8.29 7.28
N GLU A 101 19.93 -7.12 7.31
CA GLU A 101 19.60 -6.08 8.29
C GLU A 101 18.18 -5.56 8.07
N GLY A 102 17.47 -5.28 9.17
CA GLY A 102 16.11 -4.73 9.16
C GLY A 102 15.04 -5.72 8.69
N MET A 103 15.35 -6.99 8.57
CA MET A 103 14.39 -8.06 8.28
C MET A 103 14.10 -8.86 9.55
N ARG A 104 12.83 -9.12 9.86
CA ARG A 104 12.46 -9.96 11.00
C ARG A 104 12.67 -11.45 10.69
N ALA A 105 13.08 -12.21 11.70
CA ALA A 105 13.32 -13.64 11.54
C ALA A 105 12.10 -14.45 11.05
N PRO A 106 10.86 -14.19 11.49
CA PRO A 106 9.69 -14.87 10.94
C PRO A 106 9.46 -14.59 9.44
N VAL A 107 9.72 -13.36 9.00
CA VAL A 107 9.60 -12.96 7.58
C VAL A 107 10.65 -13.69 6.73
N LEU A 108 11.90 -13.77 7.20
CA LEU A 108 12.94 -14.54 6.52
C LEU A 108 12.56 -16.03 6.38
N ARG A 109 12.05 -16.64 7.45
CA ARG A 109 11.62 -18.06 7.39
C ARG A 109 10.50 -18.28 6.40
N ALA A 110 9.46 -17.43 6.41
CA ALA A 110 8.35 -17.51 5.48
C ALA A 110 8.79 -17.28 4.03
N LEU A 111 9.69 -16.33 3.79
CA LEU A 111 10.29 -16.08 2.47
C LEU A 111 11.06 -17.30 1.96
N LEU A 112 11.90 -17.92 2.81
CA LEU A 112 12.62 -19.13 2.44
C LEU A 112 11.65 -20.29 2.17
N THR A 113 10.60 -20.45 2.99
CA THR A 113 9.55 -21.45 2.74
C THR A 113 8.92 -21.24 1.37
N PHE A 114 8.56 -20.00 1.04
CA PHE A 114 8.00 -19.67 -0.28
C PHE A 114 9.00 -20.01 -1.41
N VAL A 115 10.28 -19.69 -1.25
CA VAL A 115 11.30 -19.97 -2.25
C VAL A 115 11.45 -21.47 -2.52
N TYR A 116 11.38 -22.31 -1.48
CA TYR A 116 11.57 -23.76 -1.64
C TYR A 116 10.27 -24.51 -1.99
N GLU A 117 9.12 -24.04 -1.47
CA GLU A 117 7.85 -24.77 -1.52
C GLU A 117 6.82 -24.12 -2.46
N GLY A 118 7.09 -22.90 -2.96
CA GLY A 118 6.17 -22.14 -3.82
C GLY A 118 5.00 -21.52 -3.07
N SER A 119 4.90 -21.73 -1.76
CA SER A 119 3.85 -21.16 -0.90
C SER A 119 4.35 -21.00 0.53
N CYS A 120 3.77 -20.07 1.27
CA CYS A 120 4.05 -19.90 2.71
C CYS A 120 2.83 -19.34 3.45
N GLU A 121 2.79 -19.54 4.76
CA GLU A 121 1.82 -18.93 5.65
C GLU A 121 2.47 -17.77 6.41
N ILE A 122 1.76 -16.66 6.48
CA ILE A 122 2.15 -15.46 7.25
C ILE A 122 0.98 -14.96 8.07
N GLU A 123 1.25 -14.17 9.09
CA GLU A 123 0.22 -13.37 9.76
C GLU A 123 -0.14 -12.17 8.89
N GLU A 124 -1.40 -11.74 8.95
CA GLU A 124 -1.89 -10.59 8.19
C GLU A 124 -1.05 -9.33 8.47
N SER A 125 -0.63 -9.13 9.72
CA SER A 125 0.26 -8.05 10.13
C SER A 125 1.64 -8.04 9.47
N GLN A 126 2.05 -9.16 8.88
CA GLN A 126 3.36 -9.33 8.23
C GLN A 126 3.32 -9.08 6.71
N LEU A 127 2.12 -8.87 6.13
CA LEU A 127 1.96 -8.79 4.67
C LEU A 127 2.78 -7.65 4.05
N THR A 128 2.78 -6.47 4.66
CA THR A 128 3.58 -5.32 4.18
C THR A 128 5.09 -5.57 4.33
N GLU A 129 5.52 -6.21 5.42
CA GLU A 129 6.93 -6.55 5.59
C GLU A 129 7.38 -7.64 4.61
N MET A 130 6.49 -8.59 4.31
CA MET A 130 6.76 -9.61 3.29
C MET A 130 6.88 -8.99 1.90
N LEU A 131 6.03 -8.00 1.58
CA LEU A 131 6.13 -7.24 0.34
C LEU A 131 7.47 -6.48 0.27
N ASP A 132 7.88 -5.80 1.34
CA ASP A 132 9.18 -5.12 1.41
C ASP A 132 10.34 -6.11 1.23
N ALA A 133 10.32 -7.22 1.95
CA ALA A 133 11.33 -8.27 1.83
C ALA A 133 11.43 -8.83 0.41
N SER A 134 10.28 -9.09 -0.22
CA SER A 134 10.24 -9.60 -1.60
C SER A 134 10.79 -8.60 -2.62
N ALA A 135 10.49 -7.32 -2.44
CA ALA A 135 11.01 -6.25 -3.29
C ALA A 135 12.53 -6.06 -3.10
N ARG A 136 13.01 -5.99 -1.86
CA ARG A 136 14.44 -5.85 -1.54
C ARG A 136 15.27 -7.02 -2.06
N LEU A 137 14.77 -8.24 -1.93
CA LEU A 137 15.44 -9.45 -2.39
C LEU A 137 15.12 -9.79 -3.85
N MET A 138 14.31 -8.99 -4.54
CA MET A 138 13.91 -9.20 -5.94
C MET A 138 13.35 -10.61 -6.15
N VAL A 139 12.41 -11.02 -5.30
CA VAL A 139 11.65 -12.29 -5.43
C VAL A 139 10.29 -11.95 -6.06
N GLU A 140 10.28 -11.79 -7.39
CA GLU A 140 9.11 -11.29 -8.12
C GLU A 140 7.83 -12.13 -7.92
N PRO A 141 7.86 -13.49 -7.90
CA PRO A 141 6.66 -14.26 -7.63
C PRO A 141 6.05 -13.99 -6.25
N LEU A 142 6.89 -13.79 -5.22
CA LEU A 142 6.42 -13.47 -3.88
C LEU A 142 5.86 -12.04 -3.81
N LYS A 143 6.51 -11.08 -4.50
CA LYS A 143 6.00 -9.71 -4.63
C LYS A 143 4.61 -9.70 -5.26
N ALA A 144 4.42 -10.44 -6.35
CA ALA A 144 3.14 -10.58 -7.02
C ALA A 144 2.07 -11.25 -6.12
N ALA A 145 2.44 -12.30 -5.36
CA ALA A 145 1.54 -12.96 -4.42
C ALA A 145 1.09 -12.03 -3.29
N CYS A 146 2.00 -11.21 -2.74
CA CYS A 146 1.65 -10.19 -1.75
C CYS A 146 0.68 -9.15 -2.33
N ALA A 147 0.93 -8.65 -3.54
CA ALA A 147 0.06 -7.70 -4.22
C ALA A 147 -1.34 -8.28 -4.48
N ALA A 148 -1.43 -9.53 -4.96
CA ALA A 148 -2.70 -10.21 -5.18
C ALA A 148 -3.48 -10.41 -3.87
N MET A 149 -2.79 -10.74 -2.78
CA MET A 149 -3.40 -10.85 -1.45
C MET A 149 -3.95 -9.51 -0.98
N MET A 150 -3.20 -8.41 -1.10
CA MET A 150 -3.67 -7.06 -0.79
C MET A 150 -4.89 -6.67 -1.64
N ALA A 151 -4.87 -6.96 -2.94
CA ALA A 151 -6.00 -6.71 -3.82
C ALA A 151 -7.25 -7.47 -3.41
N SER A 152 -7.13 -8.72 -2.93
CA SER A 152 -8.26 -9.52 -2.47
C SER A 152 -8.92 -9.01 -1.18
N GLN A 153 -8.21 -8.18 -0.42
CA GLN A 153 -8.66 -7.60 0.86
C GLN A 153 -9.03 -6.11 0.74
N LEU A 154 -9.10 -5.59 -0.48
CA LEU A 154 -9.45 -4.19 -0.71
C LEU A 154 -10.86 -3.88 -0.22
N SER A 155 -10.97 -2.74 0.44
CA SER A 155 -12.22 -2.12 0.89
C SER A 155 -12.03 -0.60 0.95
N PRO A 156 -13.08 0.21 0.99
CA PRO A 156 -12.93 1.67 1.15
C PRO A 156 -12.12 2.07 2.37
N ASP A 157 -12.22 1.30 3.48
CA ASP A 157 -11.49 1.59 4.72
C ASP A 157 -9.97 1.54 4.58
N ASN A 158 -9.44 0.70 3.66
CA ASN A 158 -8.00 0.49 3.47
C ASN A 158 -7.48 0.93 2.08
N ALA A 159 -8.37 1.32 1.18
CA ALA A 159 -8.02 1.64 -0.21
C ALA A 159 -6.91 2.71 -0.32
N LEU A 160 -6.98 3.78 0.47
CA LEU A 160 -5.98 4.86 0.45
C LEU A 160 -4.59 4.41 0.92
N GLU A 161 -4.54 3.50 1.90
CA GLU A 161 -3.29 2.94 2.41
C GLU A 161 -2.68 1.97 1.39
N VAL A 162 -3.50 1.09 0.82
CA VAL A 162 -3.08 0.16 -0.24
C VAL A 162 -2.57 0.91 -1.46
N TRP A 163 -3.23 1.99 -1.84
CA TRP A 163 -2.79 2.86 -2.92
C TRP A 163 -1.37 3.39 -2.68
N ARG A 164 -1.09 3.97 -1.50
CA ARG A 164 0.27 4.44 -1.17
C ARG A 164 1.31 3.33 -1.18
N ILE A 165 0.94 2.14 -0.71
CA ILE A 165 1.82 0.97 -0.76
C ILE A 165 2.10 0.61 -2.23
N ALA A 166 1.07 0.55 -3.06
CA ALA A 166 1.19 0.23 -4.48
C ALA A 166 2.11 1.21 -5.22
N GLU A 167 1.95 2.52 -4.98
CA GLU A 167 2.86 3.56 -5.51
C GLU A 167 4.31 3.33 -5.06
N SER A 168 4.53 3.11 -3.75
CA SER A 168 5.88 2.98 -3.19
C SER A 168 6.64 1.75 -3.69
N PHE A 169 5.93 0.67 -4.03
CA PHE A 169 6.51 -0.56 -4.56
C PHE A 169 6.35 -0.71 -6.08
N SER A 170 5.85 0.31 -6.78
CA SER A 170 5.62 0.30 -8.22
C SER A 170 4.79 -0.90 -8.68
N LEU A 171 3.56 -1.00 -8.14
CA LEU A 171 2.60 -2.07 -8.38
C LEU A 171 1.36 -1.51 -9.11
N PRO A 172 1.44 -1.22 -10.43
CA PRO A 172 0.38 -0.50 -11.16
C PRO A 172 -0.99 -1.18 -11.09
N SER A 173 -1.06 -2.50 -11.19
CA SER A 173 -2.34 -3.22 -11.11
C SER A 173 -3.00 -3.13 -9.72
N LEU A 174 -2.20 -3.08 -8.65
CA LEU A 174 -2.71 -2.89 -7.29
C LEU A 174 -3.13 -1.43 -7.07
N GLU A 175 -2.39 -0.49 -7.65
CA GLU A 175 -2.72 0.93 -7.62
C GLU A 175 -4.06 1.21 -8.29
N GLU A 176 -4.28 0.69 -9.51
CA GLU A 176 -5.55 0.78 -10.22
C GLU A 176 -6.72 0.17 -9.42
N ALA A 177 -6.50 -1.01 -8.83
CA ALA A 177 -7.52 -1.66 -8.02
C ALA A 177 -7.86 -0.86 -6.74
N ALA A 178 -6.84 -0.29 -6.08
CA ALA A 178 -7.02 0.53 -4.89
C ALA A 178 -7.74 1.84 -5.23
N MET A 179 -7.38 2.49 -6.33
CA MET A 179 -8.06 3.68 -6.83
C MET A 179 -9.52 3.39 -7.19
N ALA A 180 -9.80 2.30 -7.89
CA ALA A 180 -11.17 1.89 -8.22
C ALA A 180 -12.01 1.64 -6.95
N SER A 181 -11.44 0.98 -5.93
CA SER A 181 -12.09 0.78 -4.64
C SER A 181 -12.37 2.10 -3.92
N ALA A 182 -11.42 3.05 -3.98
CA ALA A 182 -11.58 4.38 -3.39
C ALA A 182 -12.66 5.20 -4.10
N LEU A 183 -12.71 5.15 -5.44
CA LEU A 183 -13.75 5.83 -6.23
C LEU A 183 -15.14 5.27 -5.94
N GLY A 184 -15.28 3.95 -5.86
CA GLY A 184 -16.55 3.28 -5.61
C GLY A 184 -17.10 3.49 -4.19
N GLY A 185 -16.22 3.67 -3.20
CA GLY A 185 -16.59 3.88 -1.80
C GLY A 185 -16.19 5.25 -1.26
N PHE A 186 -16.17 6.29 -2.08
CA PHE A 186 -15.64 7.61 -1.76
C PHE A 186 -16.14 8.19 -0.43
N GLU A 187 -17.47 8.14 -0.19
CA GLU A 187 -18.05 8.68 1.05
C GLU A 187 -17.63 7.92 2.33
N GLU A 188 -17.20 6.67 2.17
CA GLU A 188 -16.76 5.79 3.27
C GLU A 188 -15.26 5.92 3.55
N LEU A 189 -14.50 6.55 2.65
CA LEU A 189 -13.06 6.75 2.82
C LEU A 189 -12.78 7.54 4.10
N PRO A 190 -11.75 7.14 4.87
CA PRO A 190 -11.30 7.90 6.04
C PRO A 190 -10.56 9.18 5.60
N PRO A 191 -11.17 10.39 5.75
CA PRO A 191 -10.59 11.61 5.21
C PRO A 191 -9.22 11.95 5.80
N GLN A 192 -8.97 11.58 7.06
CA GLN A 192 -7.71 11.82 7.75
C GLN A 192 -6.51 11.07 7.16
N LEU A 193 -6.75 9.98 6.42
CA LEU A 193 -5.70 9.16 5.81
C LEU A 193 -5.35 9.58 4.37
N ALA A 194 -6.21 10.39 3.74
CA ALA A 194 -6.01 10.82 2.35
C ALA A 194 -4.90 11.88 2.25
N SER A 195 -3.98 11.69 1.31
CA SER A 195 -3.02 12.74 0.91
C SER A 195 -3.68 13.71 -0.07
N GLY A 196 -3.13 14.94 -0.19
CA GLY A 196 -3.63 15.93 -1.16
C GLY A 196 -3.58 15.42 -2.60
N ALA A 197 -2.54 14.67 -2.96
CA ALA A 197 -2.41 14.06 -4.28
C ALA A 197 -3.51 13.03 -4.56
N GLN A 198 -3.80 12.16 -3.57
CA GLN A 198 -4.88 11.18 -3.71
C GLN A 198 -6.25 11.84 -3.83
N VAL A 199 -6.54 12.86 -3.00
CA VAL A 199 -7.80 13.60 -3.09
C VAL A 199 -7.94 14.28 -4.45
N LEU A 200 -6.88 14.92 -4.92
CA LEU A 200 -6.88 15.56 -6.23
C LEU A 200 -7.14 14.54 -7.35
N ALA A 201 -6.47 13.40 -7.31
CA ALA A 201 -6.69 12.34 -8.29
C ALA A 201 -8.13 11.83 -8.27
N LEU A 202 -8.71 11.60 -7.07
CA LEU A 202 -10.10 11.12 -6.94
C LEU A 202 -11.13 12.12 -7.48
N VAL A 203 -10.99 13.42 -7.18
CA VAL A 203 -11.98 14.42 -7.63
C VAL A 203 -11.85 14.78 -9.11
N GLN A 204 -10.76 14.40 -9.77
CA GLN A 204 -10.56 14.55 -11.21
C GLN A 204 -11.24 13.44 -12.02
N GLU A 205 -11.50 12.29 -11.38
CA GLU A 205 -12.07 11.14 -12.07
C GLU A 205 -13.59 11.29 -12.29
N GLU A 206 -14.02 11.01 -13.51
CA GLU A 206 -15.46 11.00 -13.86
C GLU A 206 -16.23 9.83 -13.22
N LEU A 207 -15.50 8.79 -12.82
CA LEU A 207 -16.06 7.57 -12.22
C LEU A 207 -16.24 7.69 -10.70
N LEU A 208 -16.04 8.87 -10.12
CA LEU A 208 -16.27 9.10 -8.69
C LEU A 208 -17.72 8.82 -8.31
N VAL A 209 -17.95 7.87 -7.41
CA VAL A 209 -19.30 7.51 -6.93
C VAL A 209 -19.59 8.26 -5.64
N ALA A 210 -20.43 9.28 -5.72
CA ALA A 210 -20.97 10.03 -4.58
C ALA A 210 -22.46 10.28 -4.78
N LYS A 211 -23.21 10.46 -3.70
CA LYS A 211 -24.66 10.75 -3.76
C LYS A 211 -24.97 12.01 -4.53
N ASN A 212 -24.20 13.04 -4.30
CA ASN A 212 -24.29 14.35 -4.93
C ASN A 212 -22.98 15.12 -4.71
N GLU A 213 -22.85 16.27 -5.34
CA GLU A 213 -21.66 17.11 -5.21
C GLU A 213 -21.53 17.75 -3.83
N GLU A 214 -22.63 17.95 -3.11
CA GLU A 214 -22.60 18.43 -1.72
C GLU A 214 -21.90 17.40 -0.80
N ALA A 215 -22.11 16.09 -1.03
CA ALA A 215 -21.40 15.04 -0.28
C ALA A 215 -19.90 15.07 -0.54
N VAL A 216 -19.50 15.30 -1.81
CA VAL A 216 -18.08 15.48 -2.17
C VAL A 216 -17.49 16.68 -1.44
N PHE A 217 -18.16 17.82 -1.45
CA PHE A 217 -17.70 19.02 -0.74
C PHE A 217 -17.58 18.78 0.76
N VAL A 218 -18.58 18.17 1.40
CA VAL A 218 -18.57 17.87 2.84
C VAL A 218 -17.40 16.92 3.19
N TRP A 219 -17.13 15.94 2.33
CA TRP A 219 -15.99 15.04 2.52
C TRP A 219 -14.65 15.80 2.41
N ILE A 220 -14.51 16.69 1.41
CA ILE A 220 -13.33 17.54 1.24
C ILE A 220 -13.14 18.47 2.46
N ALA A 221 -14.21 19.05 2.99
CA ALA A 221 -14.15 19.90 4.17
C ALA A 221 -13.64 19.10 5.40
N ARG A 222 -14.14 17.87 5.62
CA ARG A 222 -13.65 16.98 6.67
C ARG A 222 -12.18 16.59 6.48
N TRP A 223 -11.78 16.32 5.21
CA TRP A 223 -10.39 16.05 4.89
C TRP A 223 -9.48 17.24 5.24
N TRP A 224 -9.90 18.45 4.91
CA TRP A 224 -9.16 19.66 5.24
C TRP A 224 -9.03 19.87 6.74
N GLU A 225 -10.12 19.73 7.48
CA GLU A 225 -10.16 19.93 8.94
C GLU A 225 -9.40 18.84 9.72
N ALA A 226 -9.24 17.66 9.14
CA ALA A 226 -8.54 16.54 9.78
C ALA A 226 -7.02 16.71 9.84
N GLY A 227 -6.41 17.70 9.18
CA GLY A 227 -4.96 17.91 9.20
C GLY A 227 -4.53 19.34 8.82
N SER A 228 -3.31 19.67 9.16
CA SER A 228 -2.69 20.92 8.72
C SER A 228 -2.11 20.72 7.31
N ARG A 229 -2.67 21.38 6.31
CA ARG A 229 -2.29 21.27 4.90
C ARG A 229 -2.06 22.66 4.30
N PRO A 230 -1.24 22.77 3.24
CA PRO A 230 -1.08 24.03 2.51
C PRO A 230 -2.39 24.46 1.83
N GLU A 231 -2.76 25.73 1.89
CA GLU A 231 -3.95 26.27 1.21
C GLU A 231 -3.94 26.00 -0.31
N ALA A 232 -2.75 25.92 -0.90
CA ALA A 232 -2.60 25.57 -2.32
C ALA A 232 -3.15 24.19 -2.68
N GLU A 233 -3.06 23.18 -1.79
CA GLU A 233 -3.65 21.86 -1.99
C GLU A 233 -5.18 21.94 -1.97
N LEU A 234 -5.75 22.67 -1.00
CA LEU A 234 -7.19 22.90 -0.94
C LEU A 234 -7.70 23.53 -2.23
N MET A 235 -7.04 24.59 -2.66
CA MET A 235 -7.42 25.32 -3.88
C MET A 235 -7.30 24.45 -5.14
N ALA A 236 -6.29 23.56 -5.19
CA ALA A 236 -6.16 22.61 -6.30
C ALA A 236 -7.34 21.64 -6.37
N VAL A 237 -7.74 21.09 -5.23
CA VAL A 237 -8.88 20.15 -5.12
C VAL A 237 -10.21 20.87 -5.44
N LEU A 238 -10.45 22.04 -4.86
CA LEU A 238 -11.72 22.77 -5.03
C LEU A 238 -12.00 23.21 -6.48
N LYS A 239 -10.97 23.35 -7.33
CA LYS A 239 -11.15 23.63 -8.77
C LYS A 239 -11.92 22.54 -9.52
N HIS A 240 -11.93 21.32 -9.01
CA HIS A 240 -12.61 20.18 -9.62
C HIS A 240 -14.01 19.93 -9.04
N VAL A 241 -14.38 20.66 -7.99
CA VAL A 241 -15.74 20.59 -7.41
C VAL A 241 -16.72 21.34 -8.28
N ARG A 242 -17.84 20.70 -8.61
CA ARG A 242 -18.87 21.22 -9.53
C ARG A 242 -19.94 22.02 -8.75
N PHE A 243 -19.57 23.19 -8.24
CA PHE A 243 -20.47 24.03 -7.43
C PHE A 243 -21.79 24.36 -8.13
N ALA A 244 -21.80 24.43 -9.45
CA ALA A 244 -23.01 24.73 -10.25
C ALA A 244 -24.10 23.63 -10.17
N THR A 245 -23.76 22.42 -9.77
CA THR A 245 -24.70 21.30 -9.61
C THR A 245 -25.29 21.20 -8.21
N MET A 246 -24.78 21.99 -7.25
CA MET A 246 -25.26 22.02 -5.87
C MET A 246 -26.50 22.88 -5.72
N ALA A 247 -27.30 22.60 -4.69
CA ALA A 247 -28.43 23.45 -4.33
C ALA A 247 -27.96 24.85 -3.91
N GLU A 248 -28.64 25.91 -4.41
CA GLU A 248 -28.29 27.32 -4.12
C GLU A 248 -28.21 27.60 -2.61
N GLY A 249 -29.14 27.04 -1.84
CA GLY A 249 -29.15 27.18 -0.38
C GLY A 249 -27.87 26.58 0.25
N PHE A 250 -27.43 25.41 -0.21
CA PHE A 250 -26.22 24.76 0.29
C PHE A 250 -24.98 25.60 -0.04
N VAL A 251 -24.87 26.10 -1.27
CA VAL A 251 -23.76 26.97 -1.67
C VAL A 251 -23.72 28.24 -0.80
N ARG A 252 -24.87 28.90 -0.61
CA ARG A 252 -24.96 30.13 0.18
C ARG A 252 -24.62 29.91 1.66
N ASP A 253 -25.24 28.90 2.26
CA ASP A 253 -25.27 28.75 3.73
C ASP A 253 -24.13 27.87 4.24
N THR A 254 -23.54 27.03 3.39
CA THR A 254 -22.46 26.10 3.78
C THR A 254 -21.14 26.43 3.07
N VAL A 255 -21.14 26.43 1.73
CA VAL A 255 -19.89 26.59 0.97
C VAL A 255 -19.27 28.00 1.19
N ARG A 256 -20.08 29.06 0.97
CA ARG A 256 -19.63 30.45 1.13
C ARG A 256 -19.32 30.86 2.57
N ALA A 257 -19.94 30.19 3.54
CA ALA A 257 -19.72 30.42 4.94
C ALA A 257 -18.51 29.65 5.52
N TRP A 258 -17.93 28.71 4.74
CA TRP A 258 -16.83 27.89 5.22
C TRP A 258 -15.54 28.71 5.42
N PRO A 259 -14.98 28.77 6.66
CA PRO A 259 -13.85 29.64 6.96
C PRO A 259 -12.61 29.38 6.12
N ALA A 260 -12.34 28.11 5.80
CA ALA A 260 -11.19 27.73 4.99
C ALA A 260 -11.27 28.25 3.53
N LEU A 261 -12.47 28.32 2.96
CA LEU A 261 -12.66 28.92 1.64
C LEU A 261 -12.44 30.44 1.67
N LEU A 262 -12.83 31.10 2.77
CA LEU A 262 -12.67 32.54 2.97
C LEU A 262 -11.19 32.90 3.13
N SER A 263 -10.46 32.16 3.95
CA SER A 263 -9.01 32.40 4.19
C SER A 263 -8.16 32.15 2.95
N ALA A 264 -8.47 31.11 2.18
CA ALA A 264 -7.75 30.74 0.97
C ALA A 264 -8.09 31.63 -0.27
N GLY A 265 -8.97 32.61 -0.13
CA GLY A 265 -9.39 33.45 -1.26
C GLY A 265 -10.24 32.72 -2.30
N GLY A 266 -10.86 31.61 -1.92
CA GLY A 266 -11.62 30.71 -2.81
C GLY A 266 -12.98 31.22 -3.30
N GLN A 267 -13.46 32.38 -2.82
CA GLN A 267 -14.75 32.98 -3.22
C GLN A 267 -14.85 33.17 -4.73
N GLY A 268 -13.78 33.67 -5.36
CA GLY A 268 -13.73 33.89 -6.82
C GLY A 268 -13.85 32.60 -7.63
N LEU A 269 -13.42 31.47 -7.05
CA LEU A 269 -13.52 30.16 -7.68
C LEU A 269 -15.00 29.69 -7.72
N VAL A 270 -15.73 29.88 -6.63
CA VAL A 270 -17.17 29.58 -6.55
C VAL A 270 -17.96 30.49 -7.50
N ASP A 271 -17.65 31.80 -7.52
CA ASP A 271 -18.32 32.77 -8.40
C ASP A 271 -18.09 32.45 -9.88
N THR A 272 -16.87 32.03 -10.24
CA THR A 272 -16.54 31.62 -11.63
C THR A 272 -17.29 30.33 -12.01
N SER A 273 -17.39 29.36 -11.10
CA SER A 273 -18.11 28.11 -11.35
C SER A 273 -19.63 28.28 -11.46
N LEU A 274 -20.19 29.31 -10.81
CA LEU A 274 -21.63 29.64 -10.86
C LEU A 274 -21.99 30.61 -11.98
N ALA A 275 -21.00 31.22 -12.66
CA ALA A 275 -21.25 32.10 -13.77
C ALA A 275 -21.95 31.34 -14.90
N PRO A 276 -23.03 31.88 -15.49
CA PRO A 276 -23.69 31.26 -16.63
C PRO A 276 -22.65 31.09 -17.74
N VAL A 277 -22.56 29.88 -18.31
CA VAL A 277 -21.74 29.64 -19.50
C VAL A 277 -22.24 30.61 -20.56
N ALA A 278 -21.45 31.64 -20.89
CA ALA A 278 -21.81 32.61 -21.92
C ALA A 278 -22.06 31.82 -23.19
N GLY A 279 -23.35 31.76 -23.58
CA GLY A 279 -23.84 30.95 -24.68
C GLY A 279 -23.08 31.27 -25.96
N GLY A 280 -22.38 30.25 -26.49
CA GLY A 280 -22.03 30.27 -27.90
C GLY A 280 -23.33 30.23 -28.72
N VAL A 281 -23.59 31.30 -29.42
CA VAL A 281 -24.58 31.40 -30.48
C VAL A 281 -24.05 30.67 -31.71
#